data_19d8ced6e3802e0de1ab1dff8fe25c7d
#
_entry.id   19d8ced6e3802e0de1ab1dff8fe25c7d
#
_cell.length_a   1.000
_cell.length_b   1.000
_cell.length_c   1.000
_cell.angle_alpha   90.00
_cell.angle_beta   90.00
_cell.angle_gamma   90.00
#
_symmetry.space_group_name_H-M   'P 1'
#
loop_
_entity.id
_entity.type
_entity.pdbx_description
1 polymer ?
#
loop_
_entity_poly.entity_id
_entity_poly.type
_entity_poly.pdbx_seq_one_letter_code
_entity_poly.pdbx_strand_id
1 'polypeptide(L)'
;MFSYYMRKLFTLLFTLLWFVTSTAAPARRNIITITQPDGTTLEIRMIGNELCHYTETTDGIMIAQDRSGIWHYAIEQSDGTIAPSNRIAHSIDDREHSELKFINSIDQNRLKQLALSKVTKSTNIPLSKSSLHDQGIYSTTTFPTKGDVKGLVLLVDFPDRSFSLEDDAIIAKFNDMLNKTGYSDSITIRGDLVPGAYGSAKDYFEAQSFGKFRPTFDIIGPITADNGYAYYGQNDSNGNDEVYTAKMISEIVQKVYNSGQVDFSKYDNDNDMEIDFIYVIYAGKGENYTGSDPYTIWPHQWYVENKLGNYWTGRYACSSEIYFDEEYLIDGIGTFCHEFSHILGLPDFYPTNSYTHQSTFREWSVMDYGCYDNYGFAPVGYTALERYSLGWMNLTEITSPGNYVLPAIDSAQTAYLLPSDEKLSYILLETHNKEGWYQYQPAEGLLVTSVDYDRTIWMNNTVNNNANEQRYKVIAADNDYKPDTKHGDLFPYNGNDSLTLYSAPQSITGCGVPIDIPIKSIKYNNGVSTFSIIDRVGTSINSSKVFENEELYYTVTGNGIVIKSEVDTQVTIYSITGRMIDSVELLSGESKNISLPQKGIYLLRYNNRVIKITN
;
A
#
# COMPACT_ATOMS: atom_id res chain seq x y z
N MET A 1 0.42 39.33 37.94
CA MET A 1 -0.85 39.11 37.15
C MET A 1 -0.59 38.97 35.65
N PHE A 2 0.35 39.70 35.06
CA PHE A 2 0.70 39.63 33.63
C PHE A 2 1.34 38.28 33.20
N SER A 3 2.14 37.66 34.08
CA SER A 3 2.79 36.37 33.78
C SER A 3 1.81 35.16 33.76
N TYR A 4 0.71 35.26 34.48
CA TYR A 4 -0.29 34.18 34.55
C TYR A 4 -1.22 34.16 33.29
N TYR A 5 -1.51 35.34 32.75
CA TYR A 5 -2.30 35.43 31.50
C TYR A 5 -1.47 35.11 30.26
N MET A 6 -0.20 35.41 30.23
CA MET A 6 0.71 35.00 29.15
C MET A 6 0.88 33.49 29.08
N ARG A 7 0.94 32.78 30.21
CA ARG A 7 0.98 31.30 30.23
C ARG A 7 -0.32 30.68 29.74
N LYS A 8 -1.48 31.25 30.08
CA LYS A 8 -2.77 30.76 29.55
C LYS A 8 -2.97 31.08 28.06
N LEU A 9 -2.42 32.18 27.55
CA LEU A 9 -2.47 32.51 26.13
C LEU A 9 -1.53 31.62 25.30
N PHE A 10 -0.40 31.19 25.89
CA PHE A 10 0.51 30.23 25.25
C PHE A 10 -0.07 28.80 25.27
N THR A 11 -0.86 28.43 26.25
CA THR A 11 -1.54 27.12 26.29
C THR A 11 -2.76 27.07 25.34
N LEU A 12 -3.31 28.22 24.92
CA LEU A 12 -4.46 28.28 24.02
C LEU A 12 -4.08 28.40 22.53
N LEU A 13 -2.80 28.60 22.20
CA LEU A 13 -2.30 28.69 20.82
C LEU A 13 -1.56 27.44 20.34
N PHE A 14 -1.52 26.38 21.16
CA PHE A 14 -0.84 25.12 20.80
C PHE A 14 -1.78 23.91 20.64
N THR A 15 -3.08 24.13 20.48
CA THR A 15 -3.97 23.11 19.92
C THR A 15 -4.00 23.22 18.39
N LEU A 16 -2.87 22.96 17.75
CA LEU A 16 -2.88 22.52 16.35
C LEU A 16 -3.45 21.08 16.37
N LEU A 17 -4.60 20.93 15.79
CA LEU A 17 -5.25 19.65 15.55
C LEU A 17 -4.33 18.75 14.69
N TRP A 18 -3.95 17.64 15.26
CA TRP A 18 -3.17 16.61 14.60
C TRP A 18 -4.10 15.45 14.25
N PHE A 19 -4.10 15.02 13.02
CA PHE A 19 -4.88 13.88 12.57
C PHE A 19 -3.94 12.68 12.41
N VAL A 20 -4.21 11.60 13.10
CA VAL A 20 -3.65 10.29 12.80
C VAL A 20 -4.81 9.39 12.43
N THR A 21 -4.67 8.67 11.36
CA THR A 21 -5.59 7.61 10.95
C THR A 21 -5.12 6.30 11.58
N SER A 22 -6.04 5.45 11.99
CA SER A 22 -5.75 4.05 12.25
C SER A 22 -5.22 3.43 10.96
N THR A 23 -4.30 2.52 11.08
CA THR A 23 -3.77 1.73 9.98
C THR A 23 -3.86 0.27 10.35
N ALA A 24 -4.22 -0.60 9.41
CA ALA A 24 -4.38 -2.02 9.68
C ALA A 24 -4.21 -2.84 8.41
N ALA A 25 -3.87 -4.11 8.57
CA ALA A 25 -3.80 -5.05 7.48
C ALA A 25 -5.14 -5.14 6.73
N PRO A 26 -5.13 -5.21 5.39
CA PRO A 26 -6.35 -5.35 4.60
C PRO A 26 -7.04 -6.69 4.89
N ALA A 27 -8.36 -6.76 4.71
CA ALA A 27 -9.09 -8.02 4.79
C ALA A 27 -8.50 -9.04 3.82
N ARG A 28 -8.30 -10.26 4.30
CA ARG A 28 -7.81 -11.35 3.46
C ARG A 28 -8.85 -11.74 2.41
N ARG A 29 -8.49 -11.70 1.15
CA ARG A 29 -9.40 -11.96 0.01
C ARG A 29 -9.47 -13.41 -0.44
N ASN A 30 -8.84 -14.33 0.27
CA ASN A 30 -8.97 -15.74 -0.04
C ASN A 30 -10.43 -16.18 0.07
N ILE A 31 -10.85 -17.06 -0.83
CA ILE A 31 -12.16 -17.69 -0.71
C ILE A 31 -12.13 -18.61 0.52
N ILE A 32 -13.06 -18.39 1.42
CA ILE A 32 -13.26 -19.19 2.63
C ILE A 32 -14.49 -20.05 2.38
N THR A 33 -14.36 -21.36 2.54
CA THR A 33 -15.49 -22.30 2.45
C THR A 33 -15.99 -22.61 3.86
N ILE A 34 -17.24 -22.34 4.13
CA ILE A 34 -17.90 -22.62 5.41
C ILE A 34 -19.05 -23.60 5.22
N THR A 35 -19.37 -24.37 6.24
CA THR A 35 -20.54 -25.26 6.23
C THR A 35 -21.68 -24.60 6.99
N GLN A 36 -22.80 -24.37 6.32
CA GLN A 36 -24.02 -23.81 6.92
C GLN A 36 -24.78 -24.90 7.73
N PRO A 37 -25.64 -24.51 8.68
CA PRO A 37 -26.38 -25.48 9.52
C PRO A 37 -27.30 -26.44 8.76
N ASP A 38 -27.71 -26.10 7.56
CA ASP A 38 -28.51 -26.96 6.66
C ASP A 38 -27.65 -27.99 5.92
N GLY A 39 -26.33 -27.97 6.13
CA GLY A 39 -25.37 -28.91 5.53
C GLY A 39 -24.85 -28.45 4.16
N THR A 40 -25.25 -27.30 3.65
CA THR A 40 -24.70 -26.71 2.42
C THR A 40 -23.34 -26.07 2.70
N THR A 41 -22.51 -25.94 1.67
CA THR A 41 -21.26 -25.14 1.73
C THR A 41 -21.48 -23.76 1.14
N LEU A 42 -20.91 -22.74 1.79
CA LEU A 42 -20.95 -21.36 1.32
C LEU A 42 -19.51 -20.86 1.12
N GLU A 43 -19.21 -20.42 -0.08
CA GLU A 43 -17.95 -19.77 -0.40
C GLU A 43 -18.08 -18.25 -0.22
N ILE A 44 -17.27 -17.70 0.66
CA ILE A 44 -17.28 -16.29 1.02
C ILE A 44 -15.91 -15.65 0.80
N ARG A 45 -15.90 -14.33 0.68
CA ARG A 45 -14.69 -13.52 0.76
C ARG A 45 -14.95 -12.24 1.53
N MET A 46 -13.94 -11.81 2.25
CA MET A 46 -13.96 -10.52 2.92
C MET A 46 -13.48 -9.41 2.00
N ILE A 47 -14.04 -8.25 2.18
CA ILE A 47 -13.67 -7.04 1.47
C ILE A 47 -13.51 -5.94 2.52
N GLY A 48 -12.31 -5.35 2.61
CA GLY A 48 -12.18 -4.18 3.46
C GLY A 48 -10.92 -4.10 4.31
N ASN A 49 -10.99 -3.23 5.31
CA ASN A 49 -10.01 -3.02 6.37
C ASN A 49 -10.75 -2.67 7.68
N GLU A 50 -10.02 -2.32 8.72
CA GLU A 50 -10.56 -1.96 10.04
C GLU A 50 -11.60 -0.83 10.02
N LEU A 51 -11.46 0.12 9.11
CA LEU A 51 -12.36 1.28 9.02
C LEU A 51 -13.66 0.94 8.30
N CYS A 52 -13.63 -0.04 7.41
CA CYS A 52 -14.75 -0.35 6.56
C CYS A 52 -14.59 -1.72 5.90
N HIS A 53 -15.47 -2.64 6.23
CA HIS A 53 -15.43 -3.98 5.67
C HIS A 53 -16.83 -4.58 5.52
N TYR A 54 -16.93 -5.62 4.70
CA TYR A 54 -18.13 -6.46 4.56
C TYR A 54 -17.75 -7.82 3.97
N THR A 55 -18.64 -8.78 4.12
CA THR A 55 -18.49 -10.11 3.53
C THR A 55 -19.47 -10.30 2.37
N GLU A 56 -19.01 -10.94 1.33
CA GLU A 56 -19.83 -11.28 0.17
C GLU A 56 -19.58 -12.71 -0.29
N THR A 57 -20.52 -13.28 -1.03
CA THR A 57 -20.33 -14.52 -1.78
C THR A 57 -19.38 -14.31 -2.95
N THR A 58 -18.85 -15.38 -3.54
CA THR A 58 -17.91 -15.30 -4.69
C THR A 58 -18.47 -14.56 -5.91
N ASP A 59 -19.79 -14.51 -6.06
CA ASP A 59 -20.48 -13.72 -7.09
C ASP A 59 -20.90 -12.31 -6.66
N GLY A 60 -20.45 -11.86 -5.47
CA GLY A 60 -20.56 -10.47 -5.04
C GLY A 60 -21.87 -10.08 -4.34
N ILE A 61 -22.61 -11.04 -3.79
CA ILE A 61 -23.81 -10.79 -2.99
C ILE A 61 -23.41 -10.59 -1.54
N MET A 62 -23.71 -9.44 -0.95
CA MET A 62 -23.40 -9.14 0.43
C MET A 62 -24.17 -10.03 1.39
N ILE A 63 -23.48 -10.56 2.38
CA ILE A 63 -24.00 -11.43 3.44
C ILE A 63 -23.64 -10.87 4.81
N ALA A 64 -24.39 -11.25 5.83
CA ALA A 64 -24.13 -10.87 7.20
C ALA A 64 -24.41 -12.07 8.13
N GLN A 65 -23.63 -12.18 9.18
CA GLN A 65 -23.75 -13.26 10.17
C GLN A 65 -24.76 -12.89 11.24
N ASP A 66 -25.57 -13.84 11.66
CA ASP A 66 -26.43 -13.68 12.82
C ASP A 66 -25.68 -14.00 14.13
N ARG A 67 -26.32 -13.79 15.29
CA ARG A 67 -25.74 -14.06 16.61
C ARG A 67 -25.40 -15.54 16.88
N SER A 68 -25.87 -16.43 16.03
CA SER A 68 -25.62 -17.87 16.11
C SER A 68 -24.48 -18.29 15.17
N GLY A 69 -23.87 -17.34 14.45
CA GLY A 69 -22.80 -17.59 13.50
C GLY A 69 -23.29 -18.07 12.12
N ILE A 70 -24.60 -17.96 11.84
CA ILE A 70 -25.20 -18.39 10.56
C ILE A 70 -25.15 -17.24 9.56
N TRP A 71 -24.71 -17.50 8.34
CA TRP A 71 -24.65 -16.51 7.27
C TRP A 71 -25.98 -16.38 6.53
N HIS A 72 -26.47 -15.17 6.43
CA HIS A 72 -27.70 -14.78 5.75
C HIS A 72 -27.40 -13.75 4.66
N TYR A 73 -28.26 -13.61 3.66
CA TYR A 73 -28.21 -12.46 2.77
C TYR A 73 -28.41 -11.17 3.58
N ALA A 74 -27.58 -10.17 3.32
CA ALA A 74 -27.65 -8.89 4.02
C ALA A 74 -28.79 -8.02 3.48
N ILE A 75 -29.39 -7.22 4.36
CA ILE A 75 -30.45 -6.25 4.03
C ILE A 75 -30.21 -4.92 4.73
N GLU A 76 -30.66 -3.82 4.14
CA GLU A 76 -30.74 -2.52 4.80
C GLU A 76 -31.96 -2.49 5.74
N GLN A 77 -31.73 -2.11 6.98
CA GLN A 77 -32.77 -1.88 7.99
C GLN A 77 -33.38 -0.47 7.82
N SER A 78 -34.52 -0.24 8.45
CA SER A 78 -35.20 1.06 8.41
C SER A 78 -34.41 2.23 9.01
N ASP A 79 -33.45 1.94 9.86
CA ASP A 79 -32.50 2.91 10.45
C ASP A 79 -31.24 3.13 9.61
N GLY A 80 -31.13 2.47 8.46
CA GLY A 80 -29.98 2.55 7.55
C GLY A 80 -28.81 1.64 7.94
N THR A 81 -28.99 0.75 8.92
CA THR A 81 -27.96 -0.26 9.25
C THR A 81 -28.08 -1.50 8.36
N ILE A 82 -26.95 -2.22 8.21
CA ILE A 82 -26.92 -3.51 7.51
C ILE A 82 -27.15 -4.62 8.55
N ALA A 83 -28.01 -5.58 8.24
CA ALA A 83 -28.28 -6.70 9.11
C ALA A 83 -28.53 -8.00 8.32
N PRO A 84 -28.37 -9.18 8.96
CA PRO A 84 -28.76 -10.44 8.35
C PRO A 84 -30.28 -10.48 8.12
N SER A 85 -30.68 -10.96 6.96
CA SER A 85 -32.10 -11.24 6.67
C SER A 85 -32.54 -12.53 7.35
N ASN A 86 -33.78 -12.95 7.11
CA ASN A 86 -34.30 -14.24 7.57
C ASN A 86 -34.00 -15.41 6.59
N ARG A 87 -33.12 -15.21 5.59
CA ARG A 87 -32.76 -16.22 4.59
C ARG A 87 -31.29 -16.58 4.68
N ILE A 88 -31.00 -17.85 4.95
CA ILE A 88 -29.65 -18.41 4.90
C ILE A 88 -29.06 -18.18 3.51
N ALA A 89 -27.79 -17.82 3.44
CA ALA A 89 -27.09 -17.58 2.19
C ALA A 89 -26.49 -18.89 1.66
N HIS A 90 -26.56 -19.09 0.35
CA HIS A 90 -26.00 -20.25 -0.35
C HIS A 90 -25.05 -19.82 -1.46
N SER A 91 -24.12 -20.70 -1.81
CA SER A 91 -23.26 -20.56 -2.99
C SER A 91 -24.11 -20.54 -4.26
N ILE A 92 -23.60 -19.90 -5.31
CA ILE A 92 -24.37 -19.62 -6.54
C ILE A 92 -25.05 -20.85 -7.13
N ASP A 93 -24.39 -22.02 -7.08
CA ASP A 93 -24.88 -23.28 -7.66
C ASP A 93 -25.98 -23.96 -6.80
N ASP A 94 -26.08 -23.60 -5.52
CA ASP A 94 -27.02 -24.19 -4.56
C ASP A 94 -28.29 -23.34 -4.37
N ARG A 95 -28.40 -22.18 -5.04
CA ARG A 95 -29.51 -21.24 -4.86
C ARG A 95 -30.80 -21.69 -5.51
N GLU A 96 -31.86 -21.68 -4.74
CA GLU A 96 -33.20 -21.89 -5.26
C GLU A 96 -33.75 -20.66 -5.99
N HIS A 97 -34.72 -20.87 -6.87
CA HIS A 97 -35.40 -19.78 -7.60
C HIS A 97 -36.01 -18.69 -6.67
N SER A 98 -36.43 -19.09 -5.49
CA SER A 98 -36.99 -18.18 -4.48
C SER A 98 -35.92 -17.26 -3.90
N GLU A 99 -34.68 -17.72 -3.76
CA GLU A 99 -33.54 -16.96 -3.29
C GLU A 99 -33.07 -15.96 -4.35
N LEU A 100 -32.98 -16.41 -5.61
CA LEU A 100 -32.64 -15.52 -6.72
C LEU A 100 -33.61 -14.34 -6.83
N LYS A 101 -34.92 -14.56 -6.62
CA LYS A 101 -35.91 -13.47 -6.54
C LYS A 101 -35.66 -12.53 -5.38
N PHE A 102 -35.30 -13.07 -4.23
CA PHE A 102 -34.98 -12.28 -3.04
C PHE A 102 -33.72 -11.45 -3.25
N ILE A 103 -32.64 -12.05 -3.73
CA ILE A 103 -31.37 -11.38 -4.03
C ILE A 103 -31.60 -10.23 -5.03
N ASN A 104 -32.37 -10.46 -6.09
CA ASN A 104 -32.70 -9.45 -7.11
C ASN A 104 -33.60 -8.32 -6.57
N SER A 105 -34.22 -8.48 -5.41
CA SER A 105 -34.99 -7.42 -4.75
C SER A 105 -34.14 -6.51 -3.85
N ILE A 106 -32.89 -6.88 -3.61
CA ILE A 106 -31.94 -6.14 -2.75
C ILE A 106 -31.03 -5.30 -3.63
N ASP A 107 -30.93 -4.02 -3.33
CA ASP A 107 -29.94 -3.14 -3.97
C ASP A 107 -28.54 -3.37 -3.38
N GLN A 108 -27.79 -4.28 -4.01
CA GLN A 108 -26.42 -4.63 -3.60
C GLN A 108 -25.46 -3.42 -3.63
N ASN A 109 -25.64 -2.50 -4.58
CA ASN A 109 -24.82 -1.30 -4.65
C ASN A 109 -25.10 -0.38 -3.47
N ARG A 110 -26.36 -0.26 -3.07
CA ARG A 110 -26.75 0.52 -1.90
C ARG A 110 -26.18 -0.06 -0.61
N LEU A 111 -26.23 -1.38 -0.41
CA LEU A 111 -25.63 -2.05 0.75
C LEU A 111 -24.11 -1.81 0.81
N LYS A 112 -23.42 -1.97 -0.32
CA LYS A 112 -21.99 -1.69 -0.40
C LYS A 112 -21.67 -0.23 -0.07
N GLN A 113 -22.45 0.71 -0.57
CA GLN A 113 -22.31 2.13 -0.21
C GLN A 113 -22.55 2.39 1.28
N LEU A 114 -23.50 1.72 1.91
CA LEU A 114 -23.76 1.85 3.35
C LEU A 114 -22.60 1.30 4.18
N ALA A 115 -22.07 0.13 3.83
CA ALA A 115 -20.89 -0.40 4.48
C ALA A 115 -19.70 0.58 4.37
N LEU A 116 -19.54 1.21 3.22
CA LEU A 116 -18.48 2.18 2.94
C LEU A 116 -18.73 3.57 3.58
N SER A 117 -19.96 3.95 3.86
CA SER A 117 -20.29 5.27 4.42
C SER A 117 -19.94 5.43 5.92
N LYS A 118 -19.55 4.35 6.59
CA LYS A 118 -19.11 4.37 7.99
C LYS A 118 -17.75 5.06 8.20
N VAL A 119 -16.99 5.28 7.12
CA VAL A 119 -15.68 5.95 7.15
C VAL A 119 -15.84 7.45 7.38
N THR A 120 -16.23 7.86 8.57
CA THR A 120 -16.20 9.27 8.95
C THR A 120 -15.87 9.43 10.42
N LYS A 121 -14.60 9.33 10.76
CA LYS A 121 -14.00 10.12 11.86
C LYS A 121 -12.51 9.87 11.94
N SER A 122 -11.76 10.84 11.54
CA SER A 122 -10.37 11.02 11.93
C SER A 122 -10.32 11.38 13.43
N THR A 123 -9.64 10.60 14.21
CA THR A 123 -9.31 10.92 15.60
C THR A 123 -7.97 11.64 15.66
N ASN A 124 -7.88 12.67 16.49
CA ASN A 124 -6.68 13.48 16.63
C ASN A 124 -5.64 12.73 17.46
N ILE A 125 -4.54 12.33 16.86
CA ILE A 125 -3.35 11.80 17.54
C ILE A 125 -2.17 12.76 17.33
N PRO A 126 -1.32 13.01 18.35
CA PRO A 126 -0.15 13.87 18.19
C PRO A 126 0.85 13.26 17.21
N LEU A 127 1.18 13.98 16.15
CA LEU A 127 2.24 13.59 15.22
C LEU A 127 3.61 13.87 15.83
N SER A 128 4.46 12.86 15.89
CA SER A 128 5.85 13.00 16.22
C SER A 128 6.62 13.82 15.16
N LYS A 129 7.75 14.39 15.52
CA LYS A 129 8.57 15.20 14.62
C LYS A 129 9.16 14.33 13.51
N SER A 130 8.82 14.59 12.26
CA SER A 130 9.38 13.88 11.11
C SER A 130 10.83 14.24 10.84
N SER A 131 11.69 13.24 10.61
CA SER A 131 13.01 13.46 10.05
C SER A 131 12.91 13.64 8.53
N LEU A 132 13.46 14.74 8.03
CA LEU A 132 13.44 15.09 6.61
C LEU A 132 14.63 14.42 5.89
N HIS A 133 14.36 13.54 4.94
CA HIS A 133 15.37 13.12 3.95
C HIS A 133 15.44 14.12 2.80
N ASP A 134 16.63 14.38 2.25
CA ASP A 134 16.91 15.43 1.26
C ASP A 134 16.11 15.34 -0.06
N GLN A 135 15.37 14.28 -0.31
CA GLN A 135 14.63 14.04 -1.56
C GLN A 135 13.11 13.93 -1.41
N GLY A 136 12.55 14.24 -0.26
CA GLY A 136 11.11 14.50 -0.13
C GLY A 136 10.22 13.34 0.33
N ILE A 137 10.74 12.13 0.56
CA ILE A 137 9.95 11.02 1.07
C ILE A 137 10.32 10.76 2.53
N TYR A 138 9.31 10.68 3.40
CA TYR A 138 9.50 10.71 4.83
C TYR A 138 8.86 9.52 5.51
N SER A 139 9.58 8.94 6.44
CA SER A 139 8.97 8.23 7.54
C SER A 139 8.17 9.24 8.39
N THR A 140 6.95 8.91 8.75
CA THR A 140 6.08 9.75 9.60
C THR A 140 6.31 9.51 11.09
N THR A 141 7.36 8.75 11.45
CA THR A 141 7.67 8.33 12.82
C THR A 141 8.94 8.96 13.36
N THR A 142 9.06 9.05 14.69
CA THR A 142 10.32 9.26 15.41
C THR A 142 11.04 7.95 15.67
N PHE A 143 10.38 6.79 15.51
CA PHE A 143 10.99 5.50 15.76
C PHE A 143 12.25 5.33 14.90
N PRO A 144 13.38 4.87 15.49
CA PRO A 144 14.62 4.71 14.74
C PRO A 144 14.49 3.66 13.64
N THR A 145 14.72 4.05 12.40
CA THR A 145 14.72 3.13 11.25
C THR A 145 16.07 2.48 10.99
N LYS A 146 17.08 2.74 11.85
CA LYS A 146 18.45 2.20 11.71
C LYS A 146 19.04 1.86 13.07
N GLY A 147 20.02 0.96 13.06
CA GLY A 147 20.74 0.53 14.27
C GLY A 147 20.10 -0.68 14.93
N ASP A 148 20.55 -0.93 16.15
CA ASP A 148 19.98 -1.97 17.01
C ASP A 148 18.82 -1.34 17.80
N VAL A 149 17.63 -1.84 17.62
CA VAL A 149 16.44 -1.36 18.32
C VAL A 149 15.75 -2.48 19.05
N LYS A 150 15.02 -2.13 20.11
CA LYS A 150 14.32 -3.08 20.94
C LYS A 150 12.83 -2.77 20.97
N GLY A 151 12.01 -3.77 20.64
CA GLY A 151 10.56 -3.72 20.72
C GLY A 151 10.02 -4.58 21.86
N LEU A 152 8.91 -4.15 22.44
CA LEU A 152 8.17 -4.88 23.46
C LEU A 152 6.99 -5.60 22.83
N VAL A 153 6.94 -6.93 22.95
CA VAL A 153 5.82 -7.76 22.48
C VAL A 153 5.10 -8.37 23.68
N LEU A 154 3.83 -8.09 23.82
CA LEU A 154 2.98 -8.59 24.90
C LEU A 154 2.04 -9.67 24.36
N LEU A 155 2.08 -10.85 24.94
CA LEU A 155 1.12 -11.91 24.65
C LEU A 155 -0.09 -11.73 25.57
N VAL A 156 -1.28 -11.64 24.98
CA VAL A 156 -2.53 -11.37 25.71
C VAL A 156 -3.52 -12.50 25.50
N ASP A 157 -3.95 -13.13 26.58
CA ASP A 157 -5.06 -14.05 26.60
C ASP A 157 -6.28 -13.46 27.34
N PHE A 158 -7.38 -14.19 27.33
CA PHE A 158 -8.64 -13.73 27.88
C PHE A 158 -9.22 -14.75 28.87
N PRO A 159 -10.06 -14.37 29.84
CA PRO A 159 -10.69 -15.31 30.75
C PRO A 159 -11.46 -16.45 30.08
N ASP A 160 -11.90 -16.22 28.85
CA ASP A 160 -12.68 -17.17 28.03
C ASP A 160 -11.91 -17.71 26.82
N ARG A 161 -10.62 -17.32 26.63
CA ARG A 161 -9.79 -17.74 25.48
C ARG A 161 -8.30 -17.70 25.80
N SER A 162 -7.69 -18.85 25.90
CA SER A 162 -6.24 -19.01 26.06
C SER A 162 -5.55 -19.20 24.70
N PHE A 163 -4.24 -19.07 24.68
CA PHE A 163 -3.41 -19.44 23.52
C PHE A 163 -3.55 -20.94 23.20
N SER A 164 -3.23 -21.29 21.96
CA SER A 164 -3.30 -22.69 21.45
C SER A 164 -2.23 -23.59 22.05
N LEU A 165 -1.16 -23.04 22.62
CA LEU A 165 -0.08 -23.73 23.28
C LEU A 165 0.00 -23.28 24.75
N GLU A 166 0.61 -24.12 25.60
CA GLU A 166 0.96 -23.77 26.98
C GLU A 166 1.93 -22.57 27.03
N ASP A 167 1.90 -21.79 28.12
CA ASP A 167 2.59 -20.51 28.25
C ASP A 167 4.06 -20.52 27.82
N ASP A 168 4.86 -21.46 28.34
CA ASP A 168 6.28 -21.55 27.97
C ASP A 168 6.48 -21.88 26.49
N ALA A 169 5.61 -22.71 25.94
CA ALA A 169 5.67 -23.11 24.53
C ALA A 169 5.28 -22.00 23.58
N ILE A 170 4.25 -21.22 23.90
CA ILE A 170 3.82 -20.09 23.06
C ILE A 170 4.84 -18.96 23.08
N ILE A 171 5.43 -18.65 24.26
CA ILE A 171 6.53 -17.69 24.38
C ILE A 171 7.72 -18.11 23.51
N ALA A 172 8.14 -19.39 23.63
CA ALA A 172 9.25 -19.94 22.84
C ALA A 172 8.94 -19.88 21.32
N LYS A 173 7.71 -20.20 20.93
CA LYS A 173 7.27 -20.15 19.52
C LYS A 173 7.37 -18.74 18.95
N PHE A 174 6.79 -17.75 19.62
CA PHE A 174 6.89 -16.36 19.15
C PHE A 174 8.31 -15.80 19.23
N ASN A 175 9.10 -16.21 20.24
CA ASN A 175 10.51 -15.81 20.26
C ASN A 175 11.27 -16.36 19.05
N ASP A 176 11.05 -17.61 18.65
CA ASP A 176 11.65 -18.18 17.46
C ASP A 176 11.17 -17.44 16.19
N MET A 177 9.87 -17.22 16.06
CA MET A 177 9.28 -16.54 14.90
C MET A 177 9.75 -15.09 14.75
N LEU A 178 9.97 -14.37 15.85
CA LEU A 178 10.32 -12.95 15.79
C LEU A 178 11.82 -12.69 15.83
N ASN A 179 12.64 -13.54 16.49
CA ASN A 179 14.04 -13.24 16.77
C ASN A 179 15.06 -14.23 16.22
N LYS A 180 14.68 -15.49 15.95
CA LYS A 180 15.65 -16.55 15.64
C LYS A 180 16.20 -16.42 14.23
N THR A 181 17.50 -16.20 14.13
CA THR A 181 18.19 -16.13 12.85
C THR A 181 18.06 -17.45 12.08
N GLY A 182 17.65 -17.37 10.81
CA GLY A 182 17.43 -18.52 9.95
C GLY A 182 16.24 -19.38 10.38
N TYR A 183 15.22 -18.78 11.01
CA TYR A 183 14.00 -19.48 11.37
C TYR A 183 13.33 -20.06 10.12
N SER A 184 12.97 -21.32 10.17
CA SER A 184 12.20 -21.98 9.13
C SER A 184 11.35 -23.07 9.74
N ASP A 185 10.20 -23.32 9.16
CA ASP A 185 9.31 -24.41 9.54
C ASP A 185 8.57 -24.97 8.32
N SER A 186 7.78 -26.01 8.55
CA SER A 186 6.79 -26.52 7.61
C SER A 186 5.45 -26.50 8.30
N ILE A 187 4.43 -26.11 7.59
CA ILE A 187 3.07 -25.97 8.10
C ILE A 187 2.12 -26.91 7.36
N THR A 188 1.02 -27.25 7.98
CA THR A 188 -0.05 -28.01 7.33
C THR A 188 -1.21 -27.09 7.07
N ILE A 189 -1.58 -26.94 5.80
CA ILE A 189 -2.74 -26.16 5.36
C ILE A 189 -3.71 -27.11 4.66
N ARG A 190 -4.92 -27.23 5.18
CA ARG A 190 -5.98 -28.11 4.61
C ARG A 190 -5.51 -29.55 4.39
N GLY A 191 -4.63 -30.03 5.27
CA GLY A 191 -4.07 -31.37 5.21
C GLY A 191 -2.81 -31.53 4.37
N ASP A 192 -2.39 -30.52 3.63
CA ASP A 192 -1.17 -30.52 2.83
C ASP A 192 0.00 -29.91 3.61
N LEU A 193 1.14 -30.61 3.65
CA LEU A 193 2.37 -30.09 4.21
C LEU A 193 3.03 -29.15 3.21
N VAL A 194 3.17 -27.88 3.56
CA VAL A 194 3.79 -26.85 2.72
C VAL A 194 4.94 -26.15 3.47
N PRO A 195 5.90 -25.53 2.76
CA PRO A 195 6.88 -24.66 3.39
C PRO A 195 6.18 -23.54 4.16
N GLY A 196 6.59 -23.31 5.41
CA GLY A 196 6.12 -22.22 6.25
C GLY A 196 7.02 -21.00 6.16
N ALA A 197 7.62 -20.61 7.30
CA ALA A 197 8.48 -19.44 7.39
C ALA A 197 9.77 -19.59 6.59
N TYR A 198 10.16 -18.52 5.89
CA TYR A 198 11.45 -18.36 5.22
C TYR A 198 12.52 -17.79 6.14
N GLY A 199 12.12 -17.06 7.19
CA GLY A 199 12.96 -16.45 8.20
C GLY A 199 12.11 -15.92 9.35
N SER A 200 12.74 -15.36 10.38
CA SER A 200 12.06 -14.62 11.44
C SER A 200 11.74 -13.19 10.99
N ALA A 201 10.92 -12.46 11.79
CA ALA A 201 10.70 -11.04 11.58
C ALA A 201 12.01 -10.24 11.62
N LYS A 202 12.92 -10.60 12.53
CA LYS A 202 14.28 -10.04 12.57
C LYS A 202 15.02 -10.28 11.26
N ASP A 203 15.04 -11.52 10.74
CA ASP A 203 15.67 -11.85 9.45
C ASP A 203 15.07 -11.03 8.31
N TYR A 204 13.74 -10.83 8.32
CA TYR A 204 13.03 -10.02 7.35
C TYR A 204 13.56 -8.57 7.35
N PHE A 205 13.52 -7.89 8.48
CA PHE A 205 13.93 -6.49 8.58
C PHE A 205 15.44 -6.30 8.34
N GLU A 206 16.27 -7.22 8.81
CA GLU A 206 17.72 -7.19 8.54
C GLU A 206 18.00 -7.34 7.04
N ALA A 207 17.33 -8.28 6.35
CA ALA A 207 17.46 -8.46 4.91
C ALA A 207 16.98 -7.23 4.14
N GLN A 208 15.76 -6.72 4.45
CA GLN A 208 15.17 -5.59 3.74
C GLN A 208 16.00 -4.31 3.90
N SER A 209 16.66 -4.13 5.03
CA SER A 209 17.49 -2.96 5.34
C SER A 209 18.96 -3.11 4.95
N PHE A 210 19.37 -4.25 4.38
CA PHE A 210 20.78 -4.60 4.17
C PHE A 210 21.61 -4.51 5.47
N GLY A 211 21.03 -4.97 6.59
CA GLY A 211 21.62 -4.96 7.92
C GLY A 211 21.71 -3.59 8.59
N LYS A 212 21.10 -2.54 8.01
CA LYS A 212 21.09 -1.19 8.61
C LYS A 212 20.15 -1.09 9.80
N PHE A 213 19.08 -1.89 9.83
CA PHE A 213 18.09 -1.97 10.89
C PHE A 213 18.08 -3.39 11.46
N ARG A 214 18.31 -3.54 12.76
CA ARG A 214 18.46 -4.83 13.43
C ARG A 214 17.56 -4.85 14.67
N PRO A 215 16.27 -5.12 14.49
CA PRO A 215 15.33 -5.17 15.61
C PRO A 215 15.52 -6.44 16.42
N THR A 216 15.18 -6.33 17.70
CA THR A 216 14.99 -7.48 18.60
C THR A 216 13.72 -7.27 19.41
N PHE A 217 13.01 -8.34 19.72
CA PHE A 217 11.70 -8.28 20.35
C PHE A 217 11.72 -9.07 21.65
N ASP A 218 11.47 -8.38 22.79
CA ASP A 218 11.29 -9.06 24.08
C ASP A 218 9.83 -9.52 24.19
N ILE A 219 9.61 -10.81 24.40
CA ILE A 219 8.30 -11.43 24.48
C ILE A 219 7.91 -11.59 25.95
N ILE A 220 6.82 -10.97 26.36
CA ILE A 220 6.31 -10.98 27.74
C ILE A 220 4.86 -11.48 27.77
N GLY A 221 4.55 -12.33 28.70
CA GLY A 221 3.19 -12.86 28.90
C GLY A 221 3.16 -14.39 28.98
N PRO A 222 2.02 -15.05 28.76
CA PRO A 222 0.69 -14.47 28.56
C PRO A 222 0.20 -13.61 29.74
N ILE A 223 -0.52 -12.54 29.42
CA ILE A 223 -1.15 -11.64 30.41
C ILE A 223 -2.65 -11.68 30.17
N THR A 224 -3.40 -12.18 31.16
CA THR A 224 -4.88 -12.29 31.02
C THR A 224 -5.53 -10.93 31.13
N ALA A 225 -6.33 -10.56 30.12
CA ALA A 225 -7.13 -9.36 30.08
C ALA A 225 -8.24 -9.40 31.13
N ASP A 226 -8.82 -8.24 31.48
CA ASP A 226 -9.86 -8.17 32.52
C ASP A 226 -11.23 -8.70 32.05
N ASN A 227 -11.51 -8.65 30.75
CA ASN A 227 -12.76 -9.11 30.15
C ASN A 227 -12.51 -10.19 29.10
N GLY A 228 -13.58 -10.87 28.67
CA GLY A 228 -13.53 -11.88 27.62
C GLY A 228 -13.23 -11.29 26.25
N TYR A 229 -12.82 -12.17 25.33
CA TYR A 229 -12.38 -11.79 23.98
C TYR A 229 -13.41 -10.94 23.22
N ALA A 230 -14.68 -11.38 23.21
CA ALA A 230 -15.76 -10.67 22.51
C ALA A 230 -16.05 -9.25 23.06
N TYR A 231 -15.65 -8.96 24.31
CA TYR A 231 -15.78 -7.61 24.86
C TYR A 231 -14.80 -6.63 24.19
N TYR A 232 -13.58 -7.07 23.91
CA TYR A 232 -12.58 -6.21 23.30
C TYR A 232 -12.67 -6.16 21.76
N GLY A 233 -13.30 -7.17 21.15
CA GLY A 233 -13.58 -7.20 19.73
C GLY A 233 -14.86 -6.45 19.32
N GLN A 234 -15.73 -6.05 20.29
CA GLN A 234 -16.97 -5.37 19.92
C GLN A 234 -16.71 -3.95 19.41
N ASN A 235 -17.48 -3.56 18.41
CA ASN A 235 -17.48 -2.19 17.91
C ASN A 235 -18.22 -1.25 18.89
N ASP A 236 -17.81 0.01 18.93
CA ASP A 236 -18.54 1.02 19.69
C ASP A 236 -19.90 1.36 19.01
N SER A 237 -20.73 2.22 19.64
CA SER A 237 -22.02 2.63 19.08
C SER A 237 -21.93 3.39 17.76
N ASN A 238 -20.73 3.79 17.33
CA ASN A 238 -20.46 4.46 16.05
C ASN A 238 -19.86 3.48 15.03
N GLY A 239 -19.58 2.23 15.43
CA GLY A 239 -18.96 1.20 14.61
C GLY A 239 -17.43 1.29 14.54
N ASN A 240 -16.76 1.85 15.56
CA ASN A 240 -15.30 1.85 15.66
C ASN A 240 -14.85 0.62 16.45
N ASP A 241 -13.94 -0.15 15.88
CA ASP A 241 -13.39 -1.39 16.44
C ASP A 241 -12.31 -1.12 17.48
N GLU A 242 -11.53 -0.06 17.31
CA GLU A 242 -10.30 0.17 18.06
C GLU A 242 -10.53 0.62 19.52
N VAL A 243 -11.70 1.15 19.84
CA VAL A 243 -11.98 1.75 21.15
C VAL A 243 -11.81 0.75 22.29
N TYR A 244 -12.34 -0.46 22.13
CA TYR A 244 -12.23 -1.50 23.14
C TYR A 244 -10.89 -2.20 23.09
N THR A 245 -10.29 -2.34 21.94
CA THR A 245 -8.93 -2.86 21.80
C THR A 245 -7.92 -1.90 22.42
N ALA A 246 -8.00 -0.60 22.18
CA ALA A 246 -7.15 0.40 22.83
C ALA A 246 -7.29 0.36 24.37
N LYS A 247 -8.51 0.11 24.88
CA LYS A 247 -8.74 -0.11 26.31
C LYS A 247 -8.00 -1.35 26.82
N MET A 248 -8.05 -2.48 26.10
CA MET A 248 -7.29 -3.70 26.42
C MET A 248 -5.79 -3.40 26.49
N ILE A 249 -5.23 -2.75 25.46
CA ILE A 249 -3.81 -2.38 25.42
C ILE A 249 -3.43 -1.55 26.66
N SER A 250 -4.23 -0.53 26.97
CA SER A 250 -4.02 0.33 28.16
C SER A 250 -4.02 -0.47 29.46
N GLU A 251 -4.97 -1.37 29.67
CA GLU A 251 -5.07 -2.26 30.84
C GLU A 251 -3.87 -3.18 30.95
N ILE A 252 -3.49 -3.84 29.86
CA ILE A 252 -2.36 -4.80 29.84
C ILE A 252 -1.04 -4.09 30.12
N VAL A 253 -0.76 -2.98 29.49
CA VAL A 253 0.47 -2.22 29.72
C VAL A 253 0.56 -1.76 31.18
N GLN A 254 -0.55 -1.33 31.78
CA GLN A 254 -0.59 -0.96 33.20
C GLN A 254 -0.37 -2.16 34.13
N LYS A 255 -0.91 -3.36 33.78
CA LYS A 255 -0.63 -4.60 34.53
C LYS A 255 0.85 -4.96 34.50
N VAL A 256 1.47 -4.90 33.31
CA VAL A 256 2.90 -5.17 33.12
C VAL A 256 3.76 -4.18 33.92
N TYR A 257 3.42 -2.89 33.88
CA TYR A 257 4.12 -1.88 34.68
C TYR A 257 4.01 -2.16 36.18
N ASN A 258 2.82 -2.45 36.68
CA ASN A 258 2.56 -2.70 38.09
C ASN A 258 3.25 -3.98 38.59
N SER A 259 3.52 -4.95 37.72
CA SER A 259 4.24 -6.17 38.07
C SER A 259 5.71 -5.94 38.40
N GLY A 260 6.29 -4.84 37.91
CA GLY A 260 7.71 -4.52 38.08
C GLY A 260 8.67 -5.44 37.34
N GLN A 261 8.16 -6.31 36.46
CA GLN A 261 8.98 -7.30 35.73
C GLN A 261 9.66 -6.72 34.49
N VAL A 262 9.15 -5.58 33.96
CA VAL A 262 9.62 -4.96 32.73
C VAL A 262 10.27 -3.62 33.03
N ASP A 263 11.50 -3.46 32.57
CA ASP A 263 12.20 -2.19 32.56
C ASP A 263 11.90 -1.44 31.25
N PHE A 264 10.94 -0.54 31.31
CA PHE A 264 10.46 0.20 30.14
C PHE A 264 11.51 1.12 29.52
N SER A 265 12.56 1.50 30.25
CA SER A 265 13.67 2.31 29.70
C SER A 265 14.40 1.64 28.52
N LYS A 266 14.23 0.33 28.35
CA LYS A 266 14.83 -0.42 27.24
C LYS A 266 14.12 -0.22 25.91
N TYR A 267 12.93 0.32 25.92
CA TYR A 267 12.04 0.48 24.75
C TYR A 267 11.81 1.94 24.37
N ASP A 268 12.54 2.86 25.01
CA ASP A 268 12.70 4.27 24.66
C ASP A 268 14.04 4.38 23.88
N ASN A 269 13.99 4.09 22.57
CA ASN A 269 15.19 3.96 21.75
C ASN A 269 15.77 5.31 21.31
N ASP A 270 14.99 6.40 21.36
CA ASP A 270 15.42 7.75 21.00
C ASP A 270 15.59 8.69 22.22
N ASN A 271 15.29 8.21 23.43
CA ASN A 271 15.42 8.89 24.72
C ASN A 271 14.52 10.11 24.87
N ASP A 272 13.29 10.03 24.39
CA ASP A 272 12.26 11.08 24.50
C ASP A 272 11.26 10.85 25.64
N MET A 273 11.41 9.74 26.40
CA MET A 273 10.54 9.26 27.48
C MET A 273 9.19 8.73 27.01
N GLU A 274 9.05 8.41 25.74
CA GLU A 274 7.95 7.63 25.20
C GLU A 274 8.43 6.20 24.91
N ILE A 275 7.57 5.21 25.15
CA ILE A 275 7.81 3.85 24.70
C ILE A 275 7.51 3.82 23.21
N ASP A 276 8.54 3.72 22.40
CA ASP A 276 8.48 3.85 20.95
C ASP A 276 7.54 2.84 20.29
N PHE A 277 7.45 1.62 20.89
CA PHE A 277 6.73 0.53 20.27
C PHE A 277 6.27 -0.52 21.27
N ILE A 278 4.98 -0.79 21.25
CA ILE A 278 4.35 -1.92 21.93
C ILE A 278 3.60 -2.74 20.89
N TYR A 279 3.89 -4.02 20.80
CA TYR A 279 3.12 -4.94 19.97
C TYR A 279 2.33 -5.90 20.86
N VAL A 280 1.08 -6.17 20.50
CA VAL A 280 0.26 -7.14 21.21
C VAL A 280 -0.12 -8.27 20.26
N ILE A 281 0.21 -9.51 20.66
CA ILE A 281 -0.33 -10.70 20.02
C ILE A 281 -1.41 -11.26 20.94
N TYR A 282 -2.65 -11.29 20.45
CA TYR A 282 -3.78 -11.75 21.25
C TYR A 282 -4.19 -13.18 20.86
N ALA A 283 -4.62 -13.97 21.86
CA ALA A 283 -5.07 -15.36 21.69
C ALA A 283 -6.31 -15.44 20.80
N GLY A 284 -6.30 -16.36 19.87
CA GLY A 284 -7.41 -16.65 18.96
C GLY A 284 -7.26 -16.04 17.57
N LYS A 285 -8.37 -15.92 16.85
CA LYS A 285 -8.45 -15.49 15.43
C LYS A 285 -8.70 -14.00 15.31
N GLY A 286 -8.12 -13.36 14.30
CA GLY A 286 -8.37 -11.95 14.00
C GLY A 286 -9.61 -11.74 13.13
N GLU A 287 -10.23 -10.57 13.22
CA GLU A 287 -11.39 -10.21 12.41
C GLU A 287 -11.08 -10.17 10.91
N ASN A 288 -9.86 -9.80 10.53
CA ASN A 288 -9.38 -9.83 9.14
C ASN A 288 -9.43 -11.22 8.50
N TYR A 289 -9.64 -12.28 9.30
CA TYR A 289 -9.78 -13.66 8.86
C TYR A 289 -11.18 -14.25 9.09
N THR A 290 -11.97 -13.72 10.03
CA THR A 290 -13.21 -14.38 10.49
C THR A 290 -14.46 -14.06 9.68
N GLY A 291 -14.33 -13.28 8.62
CA GLY A 291 -15.48 -12.93 7.80
C GLY A 291 -16.33 -11.80 8.40
N SER A 292 -15.70 -10.82 9.04
CA SER A 292 -16.39 -9.70 9.72
C SER A 292 -17.24 -10.15 10.90
N ASP A 293 -16.73 -11.04 11.74
CA ASP A 293 -17.33 -11.32 13.05
C ASP A 293 -17.12 -10.11 13.95
N PRO A 294 -18.16 -9.32 14.27
CA PRO A 294 -18.03 -8.06 14.99
C PRO A 294 -17.69 -8.24 16.49
N TYR A 295 -17.36 -9.44 16.91
CA TYR A 295 -16.89 -9.80 18.25
C TYR A 295 -15.44 -10.27 18.25
N THR A 296 -14.73 -10.07 17.14
CA THR A 296 -13.29 -10.37 16.99
C THR A 296 -12.50 -9.08 16.83
N ILE A 297 -11.22 -9.11 17.17
CA ILE A 297 -10.34 -7.94 17.10
C ILE A 297 -9.71 -7.87 15.71
N TRP A 298 -9.80 -6.71 15.05
CA TRP A 298 -9.06 -6.45 13.81
C TRP A 298 -7.59 -6.16 14.12
N PRO A 299 -6.61 -6.81 13.46
CA PRO A 299 -5.20 -6.41 13.54
C PRO A 299 -5.01 -4.98 13.03
N HIS A 300 -4.39 -4.12 13.83
CA HIS A 300 -4.21 -2.71 13.49
C HIS A 300 -3.10 -2.05 14.28
N GLN A 301 -2.69 -0.87 13.83
CA GLN A 301 -1.84 0.06 14.54
C GLN A 301 -2.67 1.26 15.04
N TRP A 302 -2.48 1.64 16.30
CA TRP A 302 -3.15 2.78 16.92
C TRP A 302 -2.31 3.44 18.00
N TYR A 303 -2.93 4.21 18.87
CA TYR A 303 -2.30 4.98 19.94
C TYR A 303 -3.02 4.81 21.28
N VAL A 304 -2.24 4.65 22.36
CA VAL A 304 -2.73 4.73 23.75
C VAL A 304 -1.82 5.62 24.57
N GLU A 305 -2.41 6.39 25.47
CA GLU A 305 -1.69 7.32 26.32
C GLU A 305 -1.79 6.89 27.79
N ASN A 306 -0.77 6.14 28.27
CA ASN A 306 -0.63 5.74 29.66
C ASN A 306 0.64 6.33 30.23
N LYS A 307 0.58 6.78 31.47
CA LYS A 307 1.76 7.21 32.21
C LYS A 307 2.32 6.06 33.05
N LEU A 308 3.53 5.62 32.73
CA LEU A 308 4.26 4.52 33.37
C LEU A 308 5.49 5.05 34.12
N GLY A 309 5.26 5.65 35.28
CA GLY A 309 6.32 6.34 36.01
C GLY A 309 6.81 7.61 35.30
N ASN A 310 8.03 7.56 34.74
CA ASN A 310 8.58 8.67 33.95
C ASN A 310 8.29 8.52 32.43
N TYR A 311 7.83 7.37 31.99
CA TYR A 311 7.57 7.07 30.59
C TYR A 311 6.10 7.24 30.23
N TRP A 312 5.84 7.50 28.96
CA TRP A 312 4.53 7.48 28.36
C TRP A 312 4.46 6.33 27.36
N THR A 313 3.30 5.72 27.22
CA THR A 313 3.03 4.88 26.06
C THR A 313 2.66 5.77 24.88
N GLY A 314 2.86 5.28 23.69
CA GLY A 314 2.51 5.96 22.46
C GLY A 314 1.80 5.01 21.51
N ARG A 315 2.46 4.71 20.41
CA ARG A 315 1.95 3.82 19.38
C ARG A 315 1.96 2.36 19.83
N TYR A 316 0.92 1.64 19.45
CA TYR A 316 0.88 0.20 19.54
C TYR A 316 0.45 -0.41 18.21
N ALA A 317 0.76 -1.68 18.01
CA ALA A 317 0.15 -2.50 16.97
C ALA A 317 -0.32 -3.82 17.57
N CYS A 318 -1.25 -4.51 16.93
CA CYS A 318 -1.72 -5.80 17.39
C CYS A 318 -2.03 -6.76 16.23
N SER A 319 -1.91 -8.06 16.50
CA SER A 319 -2.35 -9.12 15.60
C SER A 319 -2.85 -10.34 16.36
N SER A 320 -3.56 -11.22 15.66
CA SER A 320 -4.05 -12.48 16.21
C SER A 320 -2.97 -13.55 16.26
N GLU A 321 -3.20 -14.56 17.15
CA GLU A 321 -2.39 -15.75 17.21
C GLU A 321 -2.65 -16.70 16.05
N ILE A 322 -3.92 -16.90 15.66
CA ILE A 322 -4.36 -18.05 14.88
C ILE A 322 -4.64 -17.67 13.43
N TYR A 323 -4.08 -18.45 12.51
CA TYR A 323 -4.48 -18.48 11.12
C TYR A 323 -5.89 -19.07 10.95
N PHE A 324 -6.76 -18.41 10.23
CA PHE A 324 -8.20 -18.72 10.22
C PHE A 324 -8.58 -20.11 9.75
N ASP A 325 -7.99 -20.58 8.65
CA ASP A 325 -8.41 -21.84 8.01
C ASP A 325 -8.02 -23.09 8.81
N GLU A 326 -7.06 -22.96 9.75
CA GLU A 326 -6.50 -24.06 10.54
C GLU A 326 -6.52 -23.67 12.02
N GLU A 327 -7.42 -24.27 12.77
CA GLU A 327 -7.76 -23.85 14.15
C GLU A 327 -6.58 -23.82 15.14
N TYR A 328 -5.53 -24.59 14.89
CA TYR A 328 -4.34 -24.69 15.74
C TYR A 328 -3.07 -24.20 15.04
N LEU A 329 -3.18 -23.62 13.86
CA LEU A 329 -2.04 -23.08 13.15
C LEU A 329 -1.79 -21.63 13.61
N ILE A 330 -0.66 -21.41 14.26
CA ILE A 330 -0.21 -20.07 14.62
C ILE A 330 0.07 -19.29 13.33
N ASP A 331 -0.45 -18.05 13.25
CA ASP A 331 -0.29 -17.18 12.08
C ASP A 331 1.18 -16.89 11.79
N GLY A 332 1.49 -16.55 10.54
CA GLY A 332 2.83 -16.18 10.10
C GLY A 332 3.25 -14.79 10.59
N ILE A 333 4.42 -14.36 10.13
CA ILE A 333 4.97 -13.04 10.47
C ILE A 333 4.45 -11.90 9.58
N GLY A 334 3.63 -12.20 8.58
CA GLY A 334 3.24 -11.22 7.56
C GLY A 334 2.45 -10.05 8.11
N THR A 335 1.42 -10.33 8.91
CA THR A 335 0.65 -9.28 9.61
C THR A 335 1.55 -8.50 10.57
N PHE A 336 2.42 -9.18 11.33
CA PHE A 336 3.40 -8.53 12.19
C PHE A 336 4.30 -7.56 11.41
N CYS A 337 4.84 -7.99 10.27
CA CYS A 337 5.71 -7.15 9.44
C CYS A 337 4.97 -5.94 8.86
N HIS A 338 3.71 -6.12 8.44
CA HIS A 338 2.86 -5.04 7.95
C HIS A 338 2.61 -3.98 9.05
N GLU A 339 2.06 -4.40 10.19
CA GLU A 339 1.74 -3.48 11.29
C GLU A 339 2.99 -2.80 11.88
N PHE A 340 4.11 -3.53 11.97
CA PHE A 340 5.37 -2.93 12.40
C PHE A 340 5.91 -1.92 11.38
N SER A 341 5.64 -2.11 10.09
CA SER A 341 6.03 -1.14 9.06
C SER A 341 5.30 0.20 9.20
N HIS A 342 4.09 0.20 9.75
CA HIS A 342 3.40 1.43 10.14
C HIS A 342 4.11 2.17 11.28
N ILE A 343 4.66 1.44 12.25
CA ILE A 343 5.50 2.03 13.30
C ILE A 343 6.76 2.64 12.71
N LEU A 344 7.34 2.01 11.69
CA LEU A 344 8.46 2.57 10.92
C LEU A 344 8.06 3.77 10.05
N GLY A 345 6.77 4.08 9.93
CA GLY A 345 6.22 5.26 9.25
C GLY A 345 5.78 5.06 7.81
N LEU A 346 5.59 3.84 7.36
CA LEU A 346 5.03 3.56 6.03
C LEU A 346 3.49 3.60 6.07
N PRO A 347 2.83 4.19 5.06
CA PRO A 347 1.38 4.13 4.91
C PRO A 347 0.95 2.87 4.18
N ASP A 348 -0.35 2.58 4.20
CA ASP A 348 -0.97 1.60 3.30
C ASP A 348 -0.94 2.05 1.85
N PHE A 349 -0.75 1.10 0.93
CA PHE A 349 -0.82 1.36 -0.50
C PHE A 349 -2.09 0.82 -1.16
N TYR A 350 -2.93 0.11 -0.41
CA TYR A 350 -4.31 -0.15 -0.82
C TYR A 350 -5.23 1.04 -0.46
N PRO A 351 -6.39 1.21 -1.10
CA PRO A 351 -7.35 2.24 -0.74
C PRO A 351 -7.94 2.00 0.65
N THR A 352 -7.75 2.93 1.58
CA THR A 352 -8.24 2.80 2.96
C THR A 352 -9.66 3.30 3.16
N ASN A 353 -10.26 3.98 2.17
CA ASN A 353 -11.60 4.57 2.25
C ASN A 353 -12.62 3.99 1.29
N SER A 354 -12.24 3.08 0.41
CA SER A 354 -13.11 2.59 -0.65
C SER A 354 -12.60 1.28 -1.23
N TYR A 355 -13.54 0.40 -1.57
CA TYR A 355 -13.27 -0.87 -2.26
C TYR A 355 -13.87 -0.89 -3.66
N THR A 356 -14.31 0.26 -4.16
CA THR A 356 -14.80 0.42 -5.54
C THR A 356 -13.69 0.34 -6.57
N HIS A 357 -12.45 0.56 -6.14
CA HIS A 357 -11.24 0.35 -6.92
C HIS A 357 -10.20 -0.40 -6.08
N GLN A 358 -9.20 -0.95 -6.72
CA GLN A 358 -8.15 -1.71 -6.08
C GLN A 358 -6.81 -1.03 -6.27
N SER A 359 -5.91 -1.22 -5.31
CA SER A 359 -4.51 -0.90 -5.50
C SER A 359 -3.94 -1.72 -6.66
N THR A 360 -2.99 -1.13 -7.37
CA THR A 360 -2.22 -1.83 -8.39
C THR A 360 -1.07 -2.66 -7.80
N PHE A 361 -0.71 -2.44 -6.53
CA PHE A 361 0.38 -3.17 -5.86
C PHE A 361 0.00 -4.58 -5.48
N ARG A 362 -0.99 -4.75 -4.61
CA ARG A 362 -1.41 -6.05 -4.11
C ARG A 362 -0.22 -6.89 -3.59
N GLU A 363 0.08 -7.99 -4.23
CA GLU A 363 1.15 -8.92 -3.86
C GLU A 363 2.58 -8.35 -4.05
N TRP A 364 2.72 -7.16 -4.66
CA TRP A 364 4.03 -6.51 -4.86
C TRP A 364 4.54 -5.71 -3.66
N SER A 365 3.72 -5.45 -2.65
CA SER A 365 4.09 -4.65 -1.47
C SER A 365 3.59 -5.29 -0.19
N VAL A 366 4.43 -5.29 0.85
CA VAL A 366 4.04 -5.70 2.21
C VAL A 366 3.01 -4.74 2.81
N MET A 367 2.98 -3.47 2.37
CA MET A 367 1.98 -2.47 2.77
C MET A 367 0.68 -2.57 1.95
N ASP A 368 0.48 -3.71 1.29
CA ASP A 368 -0.73 -4.14 0.61
C ASP A 368 -0.88 -5.66 0.86
N TYR A 369 -1.42 -6.44 -0.06
CA TYR A 369 -1.66 -7.89 0.12
C TYR A 369 -0.39 -8.75 0.16
N GLY A 370 0.78 -8.22 -0.16
CA GLY A 370 2.05 -8.94 -0.09
C GLY A 370 2.45 -9.40 1.32
N CYS A 371 1.82 -8.85 2.37
CA CYS A 371 1.94 -9.38 3.73
C CYS A 371 1.36 -10.79 3.86
N TYR A 372 0.45 -11.19 2.99
CA TYR A 372 -0.18 -12.51 2.98
C TYR A 372 0.49 -13.53 2.05
N ASP A 373 1.62 -13.18 1.43
CA ASP A 373 2.37 -14.12 0.62
C ASP A 373 2.73 -15.38 1.42
N ASN A 374 2.63 -16.53 0.75
CA ASN A 374 2.74 -17.84 1.42
C ASN A 374 1.88 -17.94 2.70
N TYR A 375 0.63 -17.55 2.63
CA TYR A 375 -0.31 -17.56 3.78
C TYR A 375 0.14 -16.68 4.96
N GLY A 376 0.96 -15.65 4.73
CA GLY A 376 1.54 -14.79 5.76
C GLY A 376 2.82 -15.33 6.40
N PHE A 377 3.29 -16.52 6.04
CA PHE A 377 4.51 -17.09 6.61
C PHE A 377 5.79 -16.57 5.97
N ALA A 378 5.73 -16.08 4.76
CA ALA A 378 6.85 -15.48 4.05
C ALA A 378 6.37 -14.23 3.28
N PRO A 379 6.14 -13.10 3.98
CA PRO A 379 5.69 -11.86 3.36
C PRO A 379 6.69 -11.38 2.30
N VAL A 380 6.19 -10.68 1.27
CA VAL A 380 7.03 -10.10 0.24
C VAL A 380 8.03 -9.09 0.81
N GLY A 381 9.20 -8.98 0.19
CA GLY A 381 10.17 -7.93 0.53
C GLY A 381 9.68 -6.54 0.14
N TYR A 382 10.28 -5.52 0.75
CA TYR A 382 9.95 -4.12 0.46
C TYR A 382 10.30 -3.71 -0.97
N THR A 383 9.47 -2.85 -1.55
CA THR A 383 9.74 -2.12 -2.79
C THR A 383 10.89 -1.10 -2.61
N ALA A 384 11.39 -0.57 -3.71
CA ALA A 384 12.41 0.48 -3.69
C ALA A 384 11.92 1.74 -2.95
N LEU A 385 10.65 2.13 -3.13
CA LEU A 385 10.08 3.30 -2.44
C LEU A 385 10.02 3.09 -0.92
N GLU A 386 9.58 1.93 -0.47
CA GLU A 386 9.51 1.58 0.95
C GLU A 386 10.91 1.63 1.58
N ARG A 387 11.89 0.97 0.96
CA ARG A 387 13.28 0.99 1.44
C ARG A 387 13.90 2.38 1.43
N TYR A 388 13.61 3.18 0.40
CA TYR A 388 14.06 4.55 0.30
C TYR A 388 13.46 5.43 1.40
N SER A 389 12.16 5.31 1.65
CA SER A 389 11.44 6.04 2.69
C SER A 389 12.02 5.80 4.08
N LEU A 390 12.47 4.57 4.35
CA LEU A 390 13.11 4.17 5.60
C LEU A 390 14.62 4.49 5.65
N GLY A 391 15.18 5.05 4.57
CA GLY A 391 16.59 5.36 4.45
C GLY A 391 17.49 4.12 4.31
N TRP A 392 16.93 3.01 3.87
CA TRP A 392 17.65 1.75 3.69
C TRP A 392 18.27 1.62 2.30
N MET A 393 17.71 2.29 1.30
CA MET A 393 18.16 2.29 -0.08
C MET A 393 18.38 3.72 -0.59
N ASN A 394 19.24 3.86 -1.59
CA ASN A 394 19.40 5.09 -2.36
C ASN A 394 18.73 4.93 -3.73
N LEU A 395 18.13 6.01 -4.23
CA LEU A 395 17.65 6.10 -5.60
C LEU A 395 18.71 6.73 -6.48
N THR A 396 18.95 6.15 -7.66
CA THR A 396 19.89 6.69 -8.66
C THR A 396 19.08 7.34 -9.78
N GLU A 397 19.17 8.65 -9.90
CA GLU A 397 18.50 9.38 -10.96
C GLU A 397 19.15 9.11 -12.33
N ILE A 398 18.34 8.75 -13.32
CA ILE A 398 18.78 8.64 -14.71
C ILE A 398 18.73 10.02 -15.36
N THR A 399 19.90 10.57 -15.65
CA THR A 399 20.08 11.92 -16.22
C THR A 399 20.54 11.94 -17.67
N SER A 400 20.92 10.79 -18.24
CA SER A 400 21.48 10.71 -19.59
C SER A 400 21.02 9.46 -20.34
N PRO A 401 20.96 9.52 -21.67
CA PRO A 401 20.78 8.34 -22.51
C PRO A 401 21.90 7.33 -22.32
N GLY A 402 21.58 6.05 -22.50
CA GLY A 402 22.56 4.96 -22.37
C GLY A 402 21.91 3.61 -22.14
N ASN A 403 22.76 2.60 -21.98
CA ASN A 403 22.34 1.26 -21.59
C ASN A 403 22.54 1.09 -20.09
N TYR A 404 21.52 0.58 -19.43
CA TYR A 404 21.47 0.41 -17.99
C TYR A 404 21.34 -1.06 -17.61
N VAL A 405 21.91 -1.40 -16.48
CA VAL A 405 21.87 -2.74 -15.88
C VAL A 405 21.37 -2.58 -14.45
N LEU A 406 20.37 -3.33 -14.07
CA LEU A 406 19.77 -3.28 -12.74
C LEU A 406 19.62 -4.70 -12.19
N PRO A 407 20.46 -5.11 -11.23
CA PRO A 407 20.32 -6.37 -10.52
C PRO A 407 19.05 -6.41 -9.67
N ALA A 408 18.64 -7.60 -9.23
CA ALA A 408 17.48 -7.80 -8.37
C ALA A 408 17.58 -6.97 -7.07
N ILE A 409 16.45 -6.47 -6.63
CA ILE A 409 16.31 -5.56 -5.50
C ILE A 409 16.80 -6.15 -4.17
N ASP A 410 16.80 -7.46 -4.01
CA ASP A 410 17.33 -8.16 -2.83
C ASP A 410 18.86 -8.09 -2.74
N SER A 411 19.55 -7.96 -3.87
CA SER A 411 21.01 -7.85 -3.97
C SER A 411 21.49 -6.43 -4.26
N ALA A 412 20.66 -5.60 -4.90
CA ALA A 412 20.98 -4.21 -5.24
C ALA A 412 20.57 -3.24 -4.14
N GLN A 413 21.51 -2.41 -3.67
CA GLN A 413 21.22 -1.32 -2.74
C GLN A 413 20.79 -0.03 -3.47
N THR A 414 20.25 -0.15 -4.67
CA THR A 414 19.82 0.97 -5.50
C THR A 414 18.66 0.56 -6.41
N ALA A 415 17.85 1.53 -6.77
CA ALA A 415 16.87 1.49 -7.85
C ALA A 415 17.05 2.74 -8.70
N TYR A 416 16.56 2.72 -9.94
CA TYR A 416 16.63 3.90 -10.79
C TYR A 416 15.39 4.76 -10.66
N LEU A 417 15.60 6.08 -10.70
CA LEU A 417 14.57 7.11 -10.72
C LEU A 417 14.59 7.82 -12.06
N LEU A 418 13.45 7.91 -12.72
CA LEU A 418 13.21 8.75 -13.90
C LEU A 418 12.45 10.00 -13.46
N PRO A 419 13.09 11.19 -13.45
CA PRO A 419 12.45 12.41 -12.99
C PRO A 419 11.43 12.95 -14.01
N SER A 420 10.45 13.70 -13.51
CA SER A 420 9.60 14.58 -14.30
C SER A 420 10.03 16.04 -14.16
N ASP A 421 9.31 16.94 -14.84
CA ASP A 421 9.45 18.39 -14.59
C ASP A 421 8.81 18.79 -13.24
N GLU A 422 7.97 17.95 -12.65
CA GLU A 422 7.38 18.11 -11.32
C GLU A 422 8.20 17.36 -10.27
N LYS A 423 8.80 18.10 -9.35
CA LYS A 423 9.85 17.59 -8.43
C LYS A 423 9.48 16.33 -7.64
N LEU A 424 8.21 16.13 -7.30
CA LEU A 424 7.74 15.03 -6.45
C LEU A 424 6.97 13.96 -7.23
N SER A 425 6.98 14.06 -8.57
CA SER A 425 6.38 13.10 -9.49
C SER A 425 7.47 12.44 -10.33
N TYR A 426 7.58 11.12 -10.28
CA TYR A 426 8.65 10.36 -10.95
C TYR A 426 8.26 8.90 -11.16
N ILE A 427 9.05 8.19 -11.96
CA ILE A 427 8.97 6.74 -12.12
C ILE A 427 10.16 6.09 -11.42
N LEU A 428 9.93 4.95 -10.76
CA LEU A 428 10.94 4.07 -10.20
C LEU A 428 11.04 2.79 -11.01
N LEU A 429 12.28 2.30 -11.13
CA LEU A 429 12.62 1.04 -11.78
C LEU A 429 13.35 0.16 -10.78
N GLU A 430 12.83 -1.04 -10.55
CA GLU A 430 13.45 -2.06 -9.70
C GLU A 430 13.31 -3.45 -10.33
N THR A 431 14.27 -4.33 -10.12
CA THR A 431 14.24 -5.69 -10.67
C THR A 431 13.82 -6.68 -9.60
N HIS A 432 12.84 -7.50 -9.90
CA HIS A 432 12.37 -8.58 -9.06
C HIS A 432 12.77 -9.93 -9.64
N ASN A 433 13.26 -10.82 -8.76
CA ASN A 433 13.45 -12.24 -9.00
C ASN A 433 12.56 -13.05 -8.06
N LYS A 434 12.34 -14.32 -8.36
CA LYS A 434 11.54 -15.20 -7.48
C LYS A 434 12.44 -15.97 -6.51
N GLU A 435 13.24 -15.23 -5.72
CA GLU A 435 14.15 -15.78 -4.73
C GLU A 435 14.01 -15.07 -3.39
N GLY A 436 14.46 -15.70 -2.31
CA GLY A 436 14.45 -15.11 -0.98
C GLY A 436 13.04 -14.68 -0.52
N TRP A 437 12.92 -13.47 -0.02
CA TRP A 437 11.63 -12.89 0.40
C TRP A 437 10.70 -12.54 -0.77
N TYR A 438 11.15 -12.67 -2.02
CA TYR A 438 10.37 -12.43 -3.23
C TYR A 438 9.93 -13.72 -3.94
N GLN A 439 10.18 -14.91 -3.34
CA GLN A 439 9.99 -16.21 -3.99
C GLN A 439 8.52 -16.54 -4.34
N TYR A 440 7.56 -15.96 -3.62
CA TYR A 440 6.13 -16.21 -3.81
C TYR A 440 5.44 -15.14 -4.69
N GLN A 441 6.17 -14.16 -5.17
CA GLN A 441 5.64 -13.13 -6.07
C GLN A 441 5.07 -13.73 -7.38
N PRO A 442 4.07 -13.05 -8.00
CA PRO A 442 3.42 -13.54 -9.22
C PRO A 442 4.37 -13.73 -10.40
N ALA A 443 5.36 -12.86 -10.56
CA ALA A 443 6.29 -12.86 -11.69
C ALA A 443 7.69 -12.37 -11.32
N GLU A 444 8.60 -12.42 -12.28
CA GLU A 444 9.96 -11.87 -12.23
C GLU A 444 10.23 -10.95 -13.44
N GLY A 445 11.03 -9.92 -13.26
CA GLY A 445 11.31 -8.91 -14.30
C GLY A 445 11.56 -7.53 -13.73
N LEU A 446 11.42 -6.50 -14.57
CA LEU A 446 11.51 -5.09 -14.18
C LEU A 446 10.13 -4.60 -13.71
N LEU A 447 9.99 -4.36 -12.42
CA LEU A 447 8.82 -3.66 -11.87
C LEU A 447 9.00 -2.16 -12.11
N VAL A 448 7.97 -1.55 -12.67
CA VAL A 448 7.93 -0.11 -12.93
C VAL A 448 6.81 0.50 -12.11
N THR A 449 7.15 1.47 -11.27
CA THR A 449 6.17 2.17 -10.44
C THR A 449 6.21 3.67 -10.65
N SER A 450 5.08 4.34 -10.53
CA SER A 450 4.99 5.80 -10.53
C SER A 450 4.67 6.33 -9.14
N VAL A 451 5.28 7.44 -8.79
CA VAL A 451 5.12 8.13 -7.51
C VAL A 451 4.70 9.57 -7.78
N ASP A 452 3.66 10.03 -7.09
CA ASP A 452 3.20 11.42 -7.01
C ASP A 452 3.10 11.79 -5.52
N TYR A 453 4.25 12.08 -4.91
CA TYR A 453 4.33 12.26 -3.47
C TYR A 453 3.64 13.53 -2.99
N ASP A 454 2.79 13.37 -1.99
CA ASP A 454 2.20 14.46 -1.20
C ASP A 454 2.28 14.10 0.29
N ARG A 455 2.98 14.92 1.05
CA ARG A 455 3.22 14.67 2.47
C ARG A 455 1.92 14.48 3.27
N THR A 456 0.91 15.32 3.01
CA THR A 456 -0.36 15.26 3.74
C THR A 456 -1.10 13.96 3.46
N ILE A 457 -1.08 13.52 2.21
CA ILE A 457 -1.70 12.27 1.78
C ILE A 457 -1.01 11.06 2.43
N TRP A 458 0.34 11.04 2.44
CA TRP A 458 1.12 9.98 3.10
C TRP A 458 0.87 9.93 4.60
N MET A 459 0.89 11.10 5.26
CA MET A 459 0.64 11.21 6.71
C MET A 459 -0.78 10.82 7.12
N ASN A 460 -1.76 11.02 6.24
CA ASN A 460 -3.15 10.67 6.50
C ASN A 460 -3.51 9.25 6.06
N ASN A 461 -2.54 8.44 5.65
CA ASN A 461 -2.76 7.06 5.17
C ASN A 461 -3.81 6.97 4.04
N THR A 462 -3.78 7.91 3.08
CA THR A 462 -4.77 8.00 2.00
C THR A 462 -4.16 7.97 0.61
N VAL A 463 -2.98 7.33 0.46
CA VAL A 463 -2.11 7.38 -0.73
C VAL A 463 -2.87 7.06 -2.02
N ASN A 464 -3.67 6.00 -2.03
CA ASN A 464 -4.38 5.52 -3.21
C ASN A 464 -5.91 5.59 -3.07
N ASN A 465 -6.43 6.46 -2.20
CA ASN A 465 -7.88 6.60 -1.96
C ASN A 465 -8.65 7.21 -3.14
N ASN A 466 -7.99 7.90 -4.05
CA ASN A 466 -8.59 8.41 -5.27
C ASN A 466 -8.30 7.47 -6.45
N ALA A 467 -9.33 6.78 -6.95
CA ALA A 467 -9.21 5.85 -8.08
C ALA A 467 -8.60 6.47 -9.36
N ASN A 468 -8.85 7.78 -9.57
CA ASN A 468 -8.36 8.51 -10.75
C ASN A 468 -6.96 9.12 -10.56
N GLU A 469 -6.43 9.11 -9.35
CA GLU A 469 -5.15 9.73 -8.97
C GLU A 469 -4.42 8.82 -7.97
N GLN A 470 -4.16 7.59 -8.36
CA GLN A 470 -3.37 6.68 -7.53
C GLN A 470 -1.92 7.18 -7.48
N ARG A 471 -1.53 7.70 -6.31
CA ARG A 471 -0.27 8.42 -6.13
C ARG A 471 0.97 7.52 -6.02
N TYR A 472 0.77 6.27 -5.70
CA TYR A 472 1.78 5.23 -5.84
C TYR A 472 1.15 4.07 -6.60
N LYS A 473 1.66 3.79 -7.81
CA LYS A 473 1.00 2.94 -8.79
C LYS A 473 1.99 2.07 -9.54
N VAL A 474 1.68 0.79 -9.72
CA VAL A 474 2.37 -0.08 -10.68
C VAL A 474 1.98 0.33 -12.11
N ILE A 475 2.95 0.43 -13.00
CA ILE A 475 2.73 0.58 -14.44
C ILE A 475 2.88 -0.82 -15.05
N ALA A 476 1.77 -1.55 -15.16
CA ALA A 476 1.75 -2.94 -15.58
C ALA A 476 2.13 -3.11 -17.05
N ALA A 477 3.05 -4.04 -17.36
CA ALA A 477 3.55 -4.24 -18.72
C ALA A 477 2.47 -4.72 -19.70
N ASP A 478 1.46 -5.45 -19.23
CA ASP A 478 0.29 -5.86 -20.04
C ASP A 478 -0.81 -4.81 -20.11
N ASN A 479 -0.65 -3.68 -19.37
CA ASN A 479 -1.65 -2.63 -19.23
C ASN A 479 -3.02 -3.15 -18.71
N ASP A 480 -3.03 -4.27 -17.97
CA ASP A 480 -4.20 -4.83 -17.29
C ASP A 480 -3.97 -4.80 -15.77
N TYR A 481 -4.91 -4.24 -15.02
CA TYR A 481 -4.81 -4.02 -13.58
C TYR A 481 -5.76 -4.93 -12.78
N LYS A 482 -6.28 -5.98 -13.38
CA LYS A 482 -7.12 -6.93 -12.68
C LYS A 482 -6.32 -7.80 -11.69
N PRO A 483 -6.97 -8.28 -10.62
CA PRO A 483 -6.29 -9.06 -9.59
C PRO A 483 -5.58 -10.33 -10.09
N ASP A 484 -6.14 -10.99 -11.06
CA ASP A 484 -5.68 -12.27 -11.60
C ASP A 484 -4.67 -12.15 -12.75
N THR A 485 -4.31 -10.90 -13.16
CA THR A 485 -3.35 -10.65 -14.25
C THR A 485 -1.96 -10.23 -13.78
N LYS A 486 -1.67 -10.31 -12.48
CA LYS A 486 -0.40 -9.85 -11.87
C LYS A 486 0.88 -10.45 -12.47
N HIS A 487 0.80 -11.61 -13.06
CA HIS A 487 1.90 -12.23 -13.79
C HIS A 487 2.33 -11.44 -15.05
N GLY A 488 1.52 -10.49 -15.53
CA GLY A 488 1.78 -9.61 -16.66
C GLY A 488 2.28 -8.20 -16.27
N ASP A 489 2.41 -7.90 -14.98
CA ASP A 489 2.78 -6.55 -14.52
C ASP A 489 4.24 -6.17 -14.84
N LEU A 490 5.19 -7.12 -14.82
CA LEU A 490 6.60 -6.84 -14.98
C LEU A 490 7.07 -6.88 -16.43
N PHE A 491 7.96 -5.96 -16.77
CA PHE A 491 8.60 -5.91 -18.09
C PHE A 491 9.79 -6.86 -18.18
N PRO A 492 10.06 -7.49 -19.38
CA PRO A 492 9.18 -7.48 -20.56
C PRO A 492 8.05 -8.51 -20.44
N TYR A 493 6.91 -8.23 -21.02
CA TYR A 493 5.80 -9.17 -21.06
C TYR A 493 5.15 -9.24 -22.45
N ASN A 494 4.95 -10.45 -23.00
CA ASN A 494 4.31 -10.70 -24.30
C ASN A 494 4.81 -9.83 -25.46
N GLY A 495 6.13 -9.54 -25.50
CA GLY A 495 6.78 -8.69 -26.50
C GLY A 495 6.71 -7.19 -26.19
N ASN A 496 6.05 -6.78 -25.10
CA ASN A 496 6.14 -5.41 -24.61
C ASN A 496 7.44 -5.25 -23.82
N ASP A 497 8.43 -4.62 -24.44
CA ASP A 497 9.77 -4.39 -23.90
C ASP A 497 10.11 -2.88 -23.80
N SER A 498 9.10 -2.03 -23.78
CA SER A 498 9.31 -0.58 -23.81
C SER A 498 8.24 0.19 -23.03
N LEU A 499 8.64 1.34 -22.48
CA LEU A 499 7.77 2.30 -21.82
C LEU A 499 8.09 3.71 -22.32
N THR A 500 7.10 4.35 -22.92
CA THR A 500 7.21 5.70 -23.49
C THR A 500 5.89 6.45 -23.32
N LEU A 501 5.85 7.73 -23.65
CA LEU A 501 4.59 8.49 -23.70
C LEU A 501 3.57 7.96 -24.74
N TYR A 502 4.02 7.12 -25.68
CA TYR A 502 3.21 6.63 -26.81
C TYR A 502 3.01 5.12 -26.79
N SER A 503 3.57 4.42 -25.81
CA SER A 503 3.34 2.97 -25.62
C SER A 503 2.05 2.69 -24.85
N ALA A 504 1.67 1.43 -24.77
CA ALA A 504 0.64 0.92 -23.87
C ALA A 504 1.27 -0.16 -22.98
N PRO A 505 1.49 0.14 -21.67
CA PRO A 505 1.14 1.37 -20.94
C PRO A 505 1.98 2.58 -21.36
N GLN A 506 1.52 3.78 -20.97
CA GLN A 506 2.25 5.03 -21.16
C GLN A 506 3.13 5.35 -19.94
N SER A 507 4.25 6.06 -20.16
CA SER A 507 5.09 6.62 -19.10
C SER A 507 4.46 7.89 -18.49
N ILE A 508 3.33 7.70 -17.81
CA ILE A 508 2.55 8.76 -17.15
C ILE A 508 2.31 8.32 -15.71
N THR A 509 2.50 9.21 -14.75
CA THR A 509 2.24 8.91 -13.34
C THR A 509 0.74 8.75 -13.06
N GLY A 510 0.40 8.25 -11.86
CA GLY A 510 -0.98 8.07 -11.45
C GLY A 510 -1.79 9.37 -11.38
N CYS A 511 -1.15 10.52 -11.17
CA CYS A 511 -1.76 11.86 -11.22
C CYS A 511 -1.69 12.52 -12.61
N GLY A 512 -1.25 11.77 -13.63
CA GLY A 512 -1.25 12.25 -15.01
C GLY A 512 -0.01 13.06 -15.42
N VAL A 513 1.06 13.03 -14.62
CA VAL A 513 2.32 13.73 -14.95
C VAL A 513 3.11 12.91 -15.96
N PRO A 514 3.42 13.45 -17.14
CA PRO A 514 4.17 12.73 -18.16
C PRO A 514 5.67 12.63 -17.81
N ILE A 515 6.25 11.45 -18.02
CA ILE A 515 7.69 11.20 -17.89
C ILE A 515 8.26 10.99 -19.29
N ASP A 516 8.82 12.04 -19.89
CA ASP A 516 9.36 12.01 -21.25
C ASP A 516 10.82 11.47 -21.26
N ILE A 517 11.00 10.29 -20.69
CA ILE A 517 12.25 9.53 -20.69
C ILE A 517 11.95 8.15 -21.24
N PRO A 518 12.12 7.93 -22.55
CA PRO A 518 11.74 6.66 -23.18
C PRO A 518 12.66 5.53 -22.74
N ILE A 519 12.07 4.45 -22.24
CA ILE A 519 12.73 3.19 -21.93
C ILE A 519 12.46 2.22 -23.07
N LYS A 520 13.49 1.56 -23.60
CA LYS A 520 13.38 0.58 -24.68
C LYS A 520 14.28 -0.62 -24.46
N SER A 521 13.98 -1.70 -25.19
CA SER A 521 14.75 -2.94 -25.19
C SER A 521 14.94 -3.50 -23.79
N ILE A 522 13.87 -3.47 -23.01
CA ILE A 522 13.85 -4.05 -21.66
C ILE A 522 14.00 -5.57 -21.79
N LYS A 523 14.98 -6.12 -21.09
CA LYS A 523 15.23 -7.56 -21.00
C LYS A 523 15.44 -7.94 -19.55
N TYR A 524 14.98 -9.14 -19.20
CA TYR A 524 15.26 -9.77 -17.92
C TYR A 524 15.98 -11.10 -18.15
N ASN A 525 17.00 -11.36 -17.36
CA ASN A 525 17.71 -12.62 -17.37
C ASN A 525 18.36 -12.89 -16.01
N ASN A 526 17.97 -13.98 -15.37
CA ASN A 526 18.56 -14.47 -14.11
C ASN A 526 18.76 -13.38 -13.05
N GLY A 527 17.69 -12.69 -12.66
CA GLY A 527 17.72 -11.65 -11.62
C GLY A 527 18.31 -10.31 -12.06
N VAL A 528 18.56 -10.10 -13.35
CA VAL A 528 19.10 -8.83 -13.85
C VAL A 528 18.23 -8.30 -14.98
N SER A 529 17.75 -7.07 -14.82
CA SER A 529 17.13 -6.31 -15.90
C SER A 529 18.15 -5.45 -16.64
N THR A 530 18.02 -5.38 -17.96
CA THR A 530 18.79 -4.45 -18.81
C THR A 530 17.82 -3.68 -19.69
N PHE A 531 18.10 -2.40 -19.93
CA PHE A 531 17.28 -1.55 -20.78
C PHE A 531 18.08 -0.39 -21.33
N SER A 532 17.56 0.27 -22.35
CA SER A 532 18.15 1.46 -22.95
C SER A 532 17.27 2.67 -22.70
N ILE A 533 17.88 3.74 -22.23
CA ILE A 533 17.27 5.08 -22.23
C ILE A 533 17.73 5.76 -23.51
N ILE A 534 16.79 6.17 -24.32
CA ILE A 534 17.07 6.95 -25.52
C ILE A 534 16.90 8.44 -25.24
N ASP A 535 17.53 9.28 -26.07
CA ASP A 535 17.39 10.73 -25.92
C ASP A 535 15.91 11.15 -25.83
N ARG A 536 15.62 12.08 -24.93
CA ARG A 536 14.32 12.74 -24.90
C ARG A 536 14.01 13.23 -26.31
N VAL A 537 12.96 12.71 -26.92
CA VAL A 537 12.52 13.21 -28.21
C VAL A 537 11.95 14.61 -27.97
N GLY A 538 12.82 15.62 -27.95
CA GLY A 538 12.43 16.99 -28.17
C GLY A 538 12.19 17.92 -27.00
N THR A 539 13.06 17.97 -25.97
CA THR A 539 13.18 19.18 -25.12
C THR A 539 14.53 19.91 -25.27
N SER A 540 15.47 19.39 -26.04
CA SER A 540 16.63 20.19 -26.45
C SER A 540 16.22 21.13 -27.59
N ILE A 541 16.65 22.37 -27.50
CA ILE A 541 16.47 23.49 -28.43
C ILE A 541 16.91 23.15 -29.90
N ASN A 542 17.29 21.89 -30.17
CA ASN A 542 17.82 21.42 -31.45
C ASN A 542 17.22 20.10 -31.97
N SER A 543 16.04 19.65 -31.53
CA SER A 543 15.47 18.42 -32.07
C SER A 543 14.52 18.69 -33.23
N SER A 544 14.82 18.17 -34.41
CA SER A 544 13.87 18.07 -35.51
C SER A 544 12.95 16.88 -35.25
N LYS A 545 11.64 17.11 -35.16
CA LYS A 545 10.64 16.02 -35.20
C LYS A 545 10.49 15.57 -36.64
N VAL A 546 10.79 14.30 -36.87
CA VAL A 546 10.55 13.65 -38.16
C VAL A 546 9.25 12.86 -38.03
N PHE A 547 8.30 13.12 -38.89
CA PHE A 547 7.08 12.30 -38.98
C PHE A 547 7.40 11.08 -39.84
N GLU A 548 7.19 9.85 -39.35
CA GLU A 548 7.30 8.65 -40.17
C GLU A 548 6.41 8.77 -41.41
N ASN A 549 7.02 8.68 -42.59
CA ASN A 549 6.41 8.85 -43.91
C ASN A 549 5.98 10.29 -44.28
N GLU A 550 6.63 11.32 -43.78
CA GLU A 550 6.26 12.70 -44.11
C GLU A 550 7.40 13.50 -44.74
N GLU A 551 7.01 14.31 -45.66
CA GLU A 551 7.85 15.17 -46.50
C GLU A 551 8.17 16.52 -45.82
N LEU A 552 7.68 16.74 -44.57
CA LEU A 552 7.84 17.98 -43.83
C LEU A 552 8.53 17.76 -42.48
N TYR A 553 9.56 18.55 -42.22
CA TYR A 553 10.32 18.56 -40.97
C TYR A 553 10.23 19.93 -40.32
N TYR A 554 10.22 20.01 -39.02
CA TYR A 554 10.34 21.26 -38.30
C TYR A 554 11.21 21.14 -37.04
N THR A 555 11.85 22.26 -36.68
CA THR A 555 12.63 22.39 -35.44
C THR A 555 12.20 23.68 -34.75
N VAL A 556 11.84 23.59 -33.47
CA VAL A 556 11.56 24.76 -32.63
C VAL A 556 12.89 25.35 -32.16
N THR A 557 13.06 26.64 -32.29
CA THR A 557 14.23 27.42 -31.87
C THR A 557 13.83 28.41 -30.79
N GLY A 558 14.78 28.97 -30.04
CA GLY A 558 14.47 29.92 -28.95
C GLY A 558 13.63 31.13 -29.33
N ASN A 559 13.52 31.47 -30.62
CA ASN A 559 12.79 32.65 -31.13
C ASN A 559 11.83 32.29 -32.26
N GLY A 560 11.55 31.02 -32.54
CA GLY A 560 10.68 30.67 -33.66
C GLY A 560 10.75 29.18 -34.03
N ILE A 561 10.53 28.91 -35.31
CA ILE A 561 10.51 27.56 -35.87
C ILE A 561 11.24 27.54 -37.21
N VAL A 562 12.11 26.55 -37.41
CA VAL A 562 12.68 26.22 -38.72
C VAL A 562 11.87 25.10 -39.33
N ILE A 563 11.40 25.27 -40.55
CA ILE A 563 10.62 24.29 -41.28
C ILE A 563 11.40 23.91 -42.54
N LYS A 564 11.52 22.59 -42.83
CA LYS A 564 12.11 22.05 -44.06
C LYS A 564 11.08 21.14 -44.72
N SER A 565 10.97 21.19 -46.05
CA SER A 565 10.13 20.27 -46.82
C SER A 565 10.95 19.57 -47.92
N GLU A 566 10.63 18.29 -48.13
CA GLU A 566 11.19 17.51 -49.23
C GLU A 566 10.30 17.58 -50.51
N VAL A 567 9.18 18.27 -50.45
CA VAL A 567 8.25 18.52 -51.57
C VAL A 567 7.80 19.96 -51.58
N ASP A 568 7.34 20.45 -52.76
CA ASP A 568 6.75 21.77 -52.87
C ASP A 568 5.44 21.83 -52.06
N THR A 569 5.36 22.76 -51.10
CA THR A 569 4.21 22.83 -50.20
C THR A 569 4.02 24.18 -49.56
N GLN A 570 2.80 24.42 -49.07
CA GLN A 570 2.47 25.58 -48.25
C GLN A 570 2.25 25.17 -46.80
N VAL A 571 2.91 25.86 -45.89
CA VAL A 571 2.74 25.68 -44.45
C VAL A 571 2.19 26.96 -43.84
N THR A 572 1.12 26.86 -43.05
CA THR A 572 0.52 27.99 -42.34
C THR A 572 0.56 27.79 -40.85
N ILE A 573 0.94 28.80 -40.08
CA ILE A 573 1.03 28.76 -38.62
C ILE A 573 -0.07 29.67 -38.05
N TYR A 574 -0.78 29.11 -37.05
CA TYR A 574 -1.84 29.80 -36.33
C TYR A 574 -1.51 29.86 -34.83
N SER A 575 -2.00 30.89 -34.15
CA SER A 575 -2.12 30.89 -32.69
C SER A 575 -3.17 29.87 -32.25
N ILE A 576 -3.17 29.50 -30.97
CA ILE A 576 -4.18 28.61 -30.38
C ILE A 576 -5.62 29.20 -30.50
N THR A 577 -5.75 30.50 -30.66
CA THR A 577 -7.05 31.17 -30.88
C THR A 577 -7.48 31.18 -32.34
N GLY A 578 -6.74 30.53 -33.25
CA GLY A 578 -7.04 30.45 -34.67
C GLY A 578 -6.58 31.64 -35.50
N ARG A 579 -5.87 32.62 -34.91
CA ARG A 579 -5.29 33.75 -35.66
C ARG A 579 -4.08 33.27 -36.45
N MET A 580 -4.05 33.52 -37.77
CA MET A 580 -2.89 33.24 -38.63
C MET A 580 -1.71 34.11 -38.18
N ILE A 581 -0.56 33.48 -37.95
CA ILE A 581 0.70 34.11 -37.58
C ILE A 581 1.55 34.33 -38.82
N ASP A 582 1.71 33.27 -39.63
CA ASP A 582 2.49 33.32 -40.86
C ASP A 582 2.06 32.22 -41.83
N SER A 583 2.39 32.38 -43.12
CA SER A 583 2.16 31.40 -44.17
C SER A 583 3.30 31.41 -45.16
N VAL A 584 3.99 30.31 -45.31
CA VAL A 584 5.19 30.20 -46.16
C VAL A 584 5.03 29.09 -47.19
N GLU A 585 5.48 29.39 -48.42
CA GLU A 585 5.68 28.38 -49.45
C GLU A 585 7.12 27.83 -49.34
N LEU A 586 7.28 26.53 -49.39
CA LEU A 586 8.55 25.82 -49.37
C LEU A 586 8.68 25.04 -50.67
N LEU A 587 9.82 25.19 -51.34
CA LEU A 587 10.19 24.29 -52.44
C LEU A 587 10.84 23.01 -51.88
N SER A 588 10.85 21.97 -52.68
CA SER A 588 11.52 20.70 -52.34
C SER A 588 12.98 20.93 -51.93
N GLY A 589 13.32 20.45 -50.72
CA GLY A 589 14.66 20.63 -50.10
C GLY A 589 14.86 22.00 -49.40
N GLU A 590 13.92 22.92 -49.48
CA GLU A 590 14.04 24.24 -48.88
C GLU A 590 13.78 24.23 -47.37
N SER A 591 14.47 25.09 -46.64
CA SER A 591 14.25 25.36 -45.22
C SER A 591 13.98 26.83 -44.98
N LYS A 592 12.94 27.18 -44.19
CA LYS A 592 12.63 28.55 -43.78
C LYS A 592 12.56 28.68 -42.28
N ASN A 593 13.05 29.83 -41.79
CA ASN A 593 12.95 30.19 -40.38
C ASN A 593 11.78 31.18 -40.21
N ILE A 594 10.85 30.84 -39.32
CA ILE A 594 9.67 31.64 -39.03
C ILE A 594 9.75 32.10 -37.58
N SER A 595 9.71 33.41 -37.37
CA SER A 595 9.71 34.02 -36.04
C SER A 595 8.33 33.90 -35.41
N LEU A 596 8.28 33.39 -34.16
CA LEU A 596 7.04 33.34 -33.37
C LEU A 596 6.98 34.54 -32.41
N PRO A 597 5.85 35.23 -32.28
CA PRO A 597 5.78 36.50 -31.55
C PRO A 597 6.02 36.38 -30.04
N GLN A 598 5.79 35.23 -29.46
CA GLN A 598 6.00 34.94 -28.01
C GLN A 598 6.10 33.46 -27.75
N LYS A 599 6.54 33.09 -26.55
CA LYS A 599 6.45 31.68 -26.10
C LYS A 599 4.98 31.29 -25.97
N GLY A 600 4.65 30.08 -26.43
CA GLY A 600 3.28 29.59 -26.37
C GLY A 600 2.98 28.43 -27.31
N ILE A 601 1.71 28.09 -27.40
CA ILE A 601 1.21 27.00 -28.24
C ILE A 601 0.75 27.58 -29.58
N TYR A 602 1.19 26.97 -30.67
CA TYR A 602 0.83 27.30 -32.04
C TYR A 602 0.33 26.05 -32.78
N LEU A 603 -0.41 26.24 -33.83
CA LEU A 603 -0.90 25.20 -34.72
C LEU A 603 -0.26 25.39 -36.09
N LEU A 604 0.50 24.41 -36.54
CA LEU A 604 1.09 24.35 -37.88
C LEU A 604 0.17 23.53 -38.78
N ARG A 605 -0.33 24.12 -39.85
CA ARG A 605 -1.15 23.45 -40.85
C ARG A 605 -0.32 23.15 -42.09
N TYR A 606 -0.32 21.88 -42.49
CA TYR A 606 0.36 21.35 -43.66
C TYR A 606 -0.56 20.35 -44.36
N ASN A 607 -0.87 20.57 -45.62
CA ASN A 607 -1.90 19.80 -46.34
C ASN A 607 -3.23 19.78 -45.54
N ASN A 608 -3.79 18.60 -45.30
CA ASN A 608 -5.01 18.42 -44.52
C ASN A 608 -4.76 18.09 -43.02
N ARG A 609 -3.53 18.32 -42.56
CA ARG A 609 -3.13 18.01 -41.18
C ARG A 609 -2.83 19.27 -40.38
N VAL A 610 -3.06 19.21 -39.10
CA VAL A 610 -2.73 20.28 -38.15
C VAL A 610 -1.86 19.67 -37.05
N ILE A 611 -0.73 20.29 -36.79
CA ILE A 611 0.26 19.86 -35.80
C ILE A 611 0.32 20.94 -34.71
N LYS A 612 0.25 20.53 -33.47
CA LYS A 612 0.48 21.39 -32.32
C LYS A 612 1.99 21.53 -32.11
N ILE A 613 2.47 22.76 -32.06
CA ILE A 613 3.86 23.09 -31.72
C ILE A 613 3.89 23.97 -30.48
N THR A 614 4.88 23.81 -29.65
CA THR A 614 5.12 24.62 -28.45
C THR A 614 6.47 25.29 -28.58
N ASN A 615 6.48 26.61 -28.51
CA ASN A 615 7.67 27.46 -28.58
C ASN A 615 8.02 28.03 -27.20
#